data_ec55aaebece46dcfe354e500dfd8ffbc
#
_entry.id   ec55aaebece46dcfe354e500dfd8ffbc
#
_cell.length_a   1.000
_cell.length_b   1.000
_cell.length_c   1.000
_cell.angle_alpha   90.00
_cell.angle_beta   90.00
_cell.angle_gamma   90.00
#
_symmetry.space_group_name_H-M   'P 1'
#
loop_
_entity.id
_entity.type
_entity.pdbx_description
1 polymer ?
#
loop_
_entity_poly.entity_id
_entity_poly.type
_entity_poly.pdbx_seq_one_letter_code
_entity_poly.pdbx_strand_id
1 'polypeptide(L)'
;MAIITAAQAKAYIPTLSASSSTDDALLVTLTSRFDAVAAAHLGYVRQSAGAFSIESGTYIEYLDGPGGRELHLSAKPVTAIGSIYDDPDAEYTSDELIASADYTLYGIEGLVMLDTTGADTYFSTAHRAIKATYTAGYS
;
A
#
# COMPACT_ATOMS: atom_id res chain seq x y z
N MET A 1 -8.14 0.02 -11.67
CA MET A 1 -9.55 -0.47 -11.93
C MET A 1 -10.35 -0.08 -10.71
N ALA A 2 -11.47 0.58 -10.82
CA ALA A 2 -12.30 0.92 -9.64
C ALA A 2 -12.97 -0.34 -9.08
N ILE A 3 -13.27 -0.37 -7.78
CA ILE A 3 -14.01 -1.48 -7.12
C ILE A 3 -15.26 -1.84 -7.91
N ILE A 4 -15.89 -0.85 -8.55
CA ILE A 4 -17.03 -1.01 -9.45
C ILE A 4 -16.75 -0.20 -10.72
N THR A 5 -16.88 -0.82 -11.87
CA THR A 5 -16.80 -0.13 -13.17
C THR A 5 -18.10 0.62 -13.49
N ALA A 6 -18.04 1.62 -14.36
CA ALA A 6 -19.25 2.32 -14.84
C ALA A 6 -20.25 1.35 -15.48
N ALA A 7 -19.80 0.32 -16.19
CA ALA A 7 -20.65 -0.71 -16.76
C ALA A 7 -21.37 -1.54 -15.69
N GLN A 8 -20.67 -1.91 -14.62
CA GLN A 8 -21.28 -2.61 -13.49
C GLN A 8 -22.29 -1.72 -12.76
N ALA A 9 -21.95 -0.44 -12.53
CA ALA A 9 -22.89 0.50 -11.91
C ALA A 9 -24.18 0.66 -12.72
N LYS A 10 -24.08 0.75 -14.05
CA LYS A 10 -25.25 0.81 -14.95
C LYS A 10 -26.16 -0.41 -14.84
N ALA A 11 -25.59 -1.59 -14.64
CA ALA A 11 -26.37 -2.82 -14.50
C ALA A 11 -27.32 -2.81 -13.29
N TYR A 12 -27.01 -2.00 -12.26
CA TYR A 12 -27.82 -1.87 -11.04
C TYR A 12 -28.76 -0.67 -11.06
N ILE A 13 -28.64 0.25 -12.02
CA ILE A 13 -29.47 1.45 -12.11
C ILE A 13 -30.43 1.32 -13.28
N PRO A 14 -31.71 0.94 -13.08
CA PRO A 14 -32.64 0.60 -14.16
C PRO A 14 -32.92 1.75 -15.15
N THR A 15 -32.69 2.99 -14.73
CA THR A 15 -32.90 4.18 -15.55
C THR A 15 -31.73 4.52 -16.47
N LEU A 16 -30.58 3.88 -16.28
CA LEU A 16 -29.41 4.11 -17.12
C LEU A 16 -29.32 3.04 -18.21
N SER A 17 -29.30 3.48 -19.46
CA SER A 17 -29.09 2.58 -20.58
C SER A 17 -27.63 2.11 -20.64
N ALA A 18 -27.43 0.80 -20.80
CA ALA A 18 -26.08 0.23 -20.96
C ALA A 18 -25.32 0.82 -22.14
N SER A 19 -26.02 1.28 -23.17
CA SER A 19 -25.45 1.87 -24.39
C SER A 19 -25.26 3.39 -24.34
N SER A 20 -25.82 4.09 -23.33
CA SER A 20 -25.67 5.53 -23.19
C SER A 20 -24.32 5.87 -22.59
N SER A 21 -23.58 6.78 -23.22
CA SER A 21 -22.32 7.32 -22.67
C SER A 21 -22.51 8.65 -21.94
N THR A 22 -23.71 9.19 -21.88
CA THR A 22 -23.98 10.52 -21.35
C THR A 22 -23.59 10.65 -19.87
N ASP A 23 -23.78 9.60 -19.10
CA ASP A 23 -23.50 9.60 -17.65
C ASP A 23 -22.17 8.89 -17.29
N ASP A 24 -21.43 8.41 -18.30
CA ASP A 24 -20.21 7.64 -18.06
C ASP A 24 -19.15 8.42 -17.29
N ALA A 25 -18.95 9.68 -17.63
CA ALA A 25 -17.97 10.54 -16.95
C ALA A 25 -18.33 10.77 -15.47
N LEU A 26 -19.63 10.92 -15.19
CA LEU A 26 -20.13 11.04 -13.83
C LEU A 26 -19.96 9.74 -13.05
N LEU A 27 -20.31 8.60 -13.65
CA LEU A 27 -20.16 7.27 -13.03
C LEU A 27 -18.68 6.94 -12.74
N VAL A 28 -17.79 7.23 -13.67
CA VAL A 28 -16.34 7.07 -13.46
C VAL A 28 -15.85 7.93 -12.30
N THR A 29 -16.33 9.18 -12.22
CA THR A 29 -15.96 10.08 -11.11
C THR A 29 -16.49 9.55 -9.77
N LEU A 30 -17.73 9.08 -9.71
CA LEU A 30 -18.33 8.56 -8.49
C LEU A 30 -17.66 7.26 -8.01
N THR A 31 -17.36 6.35 -8.93
CA THR A 31 -16.67 5.09 -8.60
C THR A 31 -15.24 5.34 -8.10
N SER A 32 -14.52 6.28 -8.70
CA SER A 32 -13.18 6.67 -8.23
C SER A 32 -13.21 7.32 -6.84
N ARG A 33 -14.22 8.15 -6.57
CA ARG A 33 -14.39 8.75 -5.23
C ARG A 33 -14.74 7.70 -4.18
N PHE A 34 -15.59 6.74 -4.53
CA PHE A 34 -15.93 5.64 -3.64
C PHE A 34 -14.69 4.80 -3.30
N ASP A 35 -13.87 4.47 -4.30
CA ASP A 35 -12.61 3.75 -4.12
C ASP A 35 -11.66 4.51 -3.16
N ALA A 36 -11.50 5.82 -3.35
CA ALA A 36 -10.67 6.65 -2.48
C ALA A 36 -11.20 6.71 -1.02
N VAL A 37 -12.52 6.78 -0.83
CA VAL A 37 -13.15 6.77 0.50
C VAL A 37 -12.95 5.41 1.17
N ALA A 38 -13.13 4.32 0.42
CA ALA A 38 -12.90 2.96 0.92
C ALA A 38 -11.44 2.75 1.34
N ALA A 39 -10.49 3.18 0.50
CA ALA A 39 -9.06 3.10 0.80
C ALA A 39 -8.71 3.89 2.09
N ALA A 40 -9.22 5.12 2.22
CA ALA A 40 -9.00 5.93 3.41
C ALA A 40 -9.59 5.29 4.67
N HIS A 41 -10.79 4.71 4.57
CA HIS A 41 -11.47 4.04 5.69
C HIS A 41 -10.71 2.78 6.15
N LEU A 42 -10.09 2.06 5.22
CA LEU A 42 -9.27 0.88 5.50
C LEU A 42 -7.85 1.22 5.98
N GLY A 43 -7.52 2.50 6.12
CA GLY A 43 -6.21 2.95 6.59
C GLY A 43 -5.09 2.89 5.55
N TYR A 44 -5.46 2.77 4.27
CA TYR A 44 -4.46 2.85 3.20
C TYR A 44 -3.84 4.25 3.16
N VAL A 45 -2.54 4.29 2.94
CA VAL A 45 -1.82 5.53 2.62
C VAL A 45 -1.93 5.81 1.13
N ARG A 46 -1.49 7.00 0.71
CA ARG A 46 -1.47 7.37 -0.70
C ARG A 46 -0.42 6.54 -1.44
N GLN A 47 -0.77 6.00 -2.60
CA GLN A 47 0.19 5.35 -3.50
C GLN A 47 1.26 6.34 -3.98
N SER A 48 2.42 5.85 -4.38
CA SER A 48 3.52 6.67 -4.90
C SER A 48 3.13 7.51 -6.12
N ALA A 49 2.19 7.02 -6.92
CA ALA A 49 1.58 7.74 -8.05
C ALA A 49 0.56 8.81 -7.65
N GLY A 50 0.30 8.98 -6.34
CA GLY A 50 -0.60 9.99 -5.80
C GLY A 50 -2.06 9.56 -5.66
N ALA A 51 -2.43 8.36 -6.06
CA ALA A 51 -3.78 7.85 -5.94
C ALA A 51 -4.09 7.34 -4.52
N PHE A 52 -5.36 7.47 -4.10
CA PHE A 52 -5.95 6.71 -3.02
C PHE A 52 -6.78 5.59 -3.62
N SER A 53 -6.37 4.35 -3.45
CA SER A 53 -7.05 3.18 -4.01
C SER A 53 -6.70 1.94 -3.21
N ILE A 54 -7.63 0.99 -3.13
CA ILE A 54 -7.37 -0.34 -2.60
C ILE A 54 -6.79 -1.29 -3.66
N GLU A 55 -6.71 -0.83 -4.90
CA GLU A 55 -6.11 -1.61 -5.98
C GLU A 55 -4.62 -1.75 -5.81
N SER A 56 -4.10 -2.79 -6.45
CA SER A 56 -2.67 -3.03 -6.48
C SER A 56 -1.89 -1.82 -6.98
N GLY A 57 -0.99 -1.35 -6.16
CA GLY A 57 -0.17 -0.19 -6.45
C GLY A 57 1.10 -0.16 -5.61
N THR A 58 2.03 0.72 -5.97
CA THR A 58 3.26 0.92 -5.22
C THR A 58 3.06 1.95 -4.13
N TYR A 59 3.49 1.62 -2.93
CA TYR A 59 3.46 2.47 -1.75
C TYR A 59 4.87 2.80 -1.29
N ILE A 60 5.06 4.02 -0.80
CA ILE A 60 6.27 4.44 -0.10
C ILE A 60 5.81 4.98 1.24
N GLU A 61 6.21 4.31 2.31
CA GLU A 61 5.91 4.74 3.68
C GLU A 61 7.18 5.09 4.43
N TYR A 62 7.05 6.12 5.25
CA TYR A 62 8.06 6.53 6.21
C TYR A 62 7.49 6.29 7.60
N LEU A 63 8.07 5.32 8.30
CA LEU A 63 7.58 4.83 9.58
C LEU A 63 8.63 5.07 10.68
N ASP A 64 8.16 5.19 11.89
CA ASP A 64 9.06 5.18 13.05
C ASP A 64 9.59 3.77 13.26
N GLY A 65 10.83 3.67 13.68
CA GLY A 65 11.43 2.39 13.99
C GLY A 65 10.74 1.73 15.18
N PRO A 66 10.21 0.50 15.03
CA PRO A 66 9.46 -0.16 16.10
C PRO A 66 10.34 -0.65 17.27
N GLY A 67 11.64 -0.70 17.10
CA GLY A 67 12.59 -1.21 18.12
C GLY A 67 12.49 -2.72 18.35
N GLY A 68 11.65 -3.41 17.59
CA GLY A 68 11.43 -4.84 17.64
C GLY A 68 11.77 -5.49 16.30
N ARG A 69 11.32 -6.73 16.11
CA ARG A 69 11.52 -7.48 14.87
C ARG A 69 10.39 -7.33 13.87
N GLU A 70 9.28 -6.73 14.28
CA GLU A 70 8.03 -6.66 13.52
C GLU A 70 7.81 -5.24 13.00
N LEU A 71 7.58 -5.13 11.69
CA LEU A 71 7.20 -3.89 11.03
C LEU A 71 5.84 -4.08 10.36
N HIS A 72 4.86 -3.27 10.74
CA HIS A 72 3.52 -3.28 10.16
C HIS A 72 3.38 -2.23 9.08
N LEU A 73 2.99 -2.68 7.88
CA LEU A 73 2.70 -1.84 6.73
C LEU A 73 1.20 -1.49 6.68
N SER A 74 0.87 -0.28 6.24
CA SER A 74 -0.51 0.21 6.28
C SER A 74 -1.39 -0.41 5.20
N ALA A 75 -0.91 -0.51 3.96
CA ALA A 75 -1.69 -1.09 2.86
C ALA A 75 -1.57 -2.62 2.84
N LYS A 76 -2.70 -3.31 2.67
CA LYS A 76 -2.81 -4.79 2.72
C LYS A 76 -3.79 -5.29 1.65
N PRO A 77 -3.61 -6.48 1.10
CA PRO A 77 -2.46 -7.37 1.25
C PRO A 77 -1.21 -6.83 0.56
N VAL A 78 -0.04 -7.10 1.14
CA VAL A 78 1.26 -6.81 0.52
C VAL A 78 1.63 -7.98 -0.39
N THR A 79 1.92 -7.68 -1.64
CA THR A 79 2.26 -8.70 -2.65
C THR A 79 3.78 -8.80 -2.89
N ALA A 80 4.49 -7.70 -2.70
CA ALA A 80 5.95 -7.67 -2.85
C ALA A 80 6.57 -6.52 -2.06
N ILE A 81 7.77 -6.73 -1.54
CA ILE A 81 8.62 -5.68 -1.00
C ILE A 81 9.64 -5.28 -2.07
N GLY A 82 9.73 -3.99 -2.36
CA GLY A 82 10.74 -3.43 -3.24
C GLY A 82 12.03 -3.10 -2.49
N SER A 83 11.92 -2.40 -1.37
CA SER A 83 13.05 -2.08 -0.48
C SER A 83 12.57 -1.69 0.91
N ILE A 84 13.38 -1.98 1.92
CA ILE A 84 13.22 -1.48 3.28
C ILE A 84 14.56 -0.93 3.72
N TYR A 85 14.57 0.32 4.15
CA TYR A 85 15.72 0.97 4.77
C TYR A 85 15.42 1.18 6.25
N ASP A 86 16.41 0.93 7.09
CA ASP A 86 16.38 1.27 8.52
C ASP A 86 17.52 2.21 8.83
N ASP A 87 17.25 3.50 8.73
CA ASP A 87 18.24 4.56 8.84
C ASP A 87 17.81 5.57 9.92
N PRO A 88 18.43 5.54 11.10
CA PRO A 88 18.14 6.47 12.18
C PRO A 88 18.33 7.95 11.83
N ASP A 89 19.17 8.25 10.85
CA ASP A 89 19.44 9.61 10.38
C ASP A 89 18.50 10.04 9.24
N ALA A 90 17.67 9.13 8.75
CA ALA A 90 16.67 9.33 7.70
C ALA A 90 17.22 9.84 6.35
N GLU A 91 18.43 9.45 6.00
CA GLU A 91 19.08 9.72 4.71
C GLU A 91 18.78 8.61 3.68
N TYR A 92 18.49 7.39 4.16
CA TYR A 92 18.12 6.19 3.40
C TYR A 92 19.15 5.82 2.33
N THR A 93 20.39 5.74 2.74
CA THR A 93 21.51 5.35 1.87
C THR A 93 21.52 3.86 1.60
N SER A 94 22.33 3.42 0.61
CA SER A 94 22.39 2.01 0.24
C SER A 94 22.92 1.10 1.37
N ASP A 95 23.67 1.67 2.30
CA ASP A 95 24.29 0.91 3.39
C ASP A 95 23.27 0.53 4.48
N GLU A 96 22.15 1.26 4.53
CA GLU A 96 21.04 1.05 5.46
C GLU A 96 19.89 0.21 4.86
N LEU A 97 20.14 -0.39 3.69
CA LEU A 97 19.17 -1.27 3.04
C LEU A 97 19.16 -2.65 3.71
N ILE A 98 18.03 -3.05 4.25
CA ILE A 98 17.83 -4.39 4.78
C ILE A 98 17.78 -5.38 3.62
N ALA A 99 18.64 -6.38 3.65
CA ALA A 99 18.66 -7.41 2.62
C ALA A 99 17.38 -8.24 2.63
N SER A 100 16.88 -8.62 1.45
CA SER A 100 15.66 -9.42 1.34
C SER A 100 15.78 -10.82 1.94
N ALA A 101 17.00 -11.29 2.20
CA ALA A 101 17.26 -12.55 2.90
C ALA A 101 17.13 -12.43 4.43
N ASP A 102 17.10 -11.21 4.98
CA ASP A 102 17.12 -10.97 6.41
C ASP A 102 15.70 -10.72 6.99
N TYR A 103 14.65 -10.85 6.17
CA TYR A 103 13.27 -10.73 6.65
C TYR A 103 12.31 -11.68 5.93
N THR A 104 11.22 -11.98 6.61
CA THR A 104 10.08 -12.72 6.06
C THR A 104 8.86 -11.82 5.95
N LEU A 105 8.19 -11.86 4.77
CA LEU A 105 6.95 -11.12 4.52
C LEU A 105 5.73 -11.99 4.80
N TYR A 106 4.84 -11.53 5.67
CA TYR A 106 3.49 -12.03 5.86
C TYR A 106 2.50 -11.08 5.16
N GLY A 107 2.29 -11.33 3.86
CA GLY A 107 1.64 -10.35 2.97
C GLY A 107 0.20 -10.03 3.32
N ILE A 108 -0.60 -11.01 3.76
CA ILE A 108 -2.02 -10.79 4.13
C ILE A 108 -2.12 -9.86 5.35
N GLU A 109 -1.25 -10.05 6.33
CA GLU A 109 -1.19 -9.26 7.55
C GLU A 109 -0.49 -7.91 7.35
N GLY A 110 0.25 -7.76 6.24
CA GLY A 110 1.10 -6.59 6.00
C GLY A 110 2.25 -6.51 7.01
N LEU A 111 2.74 -7.67 7.46
CA LEU A 111 3.77 -7.79 8.47
C LEU A 111 5.10 -8.20 7.81
N VAL A 112 6.15 -7.45 8.12
CA VAL A 112 7.54 -7.81 7.82
C VAL A 112 8.22 -8.18 9.13
N MET A 113 8.80 -9.37 9.19
CA MET A 113 9.50 -9.86 10.38
C MET A 113 10.97 -10.10 10.05
N LEU A 114 11.87 -9.43 10.79
CA LEU A 114 13.31 -9.66 10.67
C LEU A 114 13.69 -11.06 11.18
N ASP A 115 14.59 -11.71 10.48
CA ASP A 115 15.12 -13.01 10.87
C ASP A 115 16.13 -12.88 12.01
N THR A 116 16.28 -13.94 12.81
CA THR A 116 17.18 -13.94 13.97
C THR A 116 18.65 -14.13 13.60
N THR A 117 18.92 -14.51 12.36
CA THR A 117 20.25 -14.88 11.88
C THR A 117 20.80 -13.90 10.84
N GLY A 118 20.01 -12.88 10.47
CA GLY A 118 20.41 -11.83 9.54
C GLY A 118 21.40 -10.82 10.14
N ALA A 119 21.86 -9.90 9.31
CA ALA A 119 22.69 -8.77 9.76
C ALA A 119 21.88 -7.83 10.66
N ASP A 120 20.60 -7.58 10.27
CA ASP A 120 19.66 -6.76 11.02
C ASP A 120 18.66 -7.66 11.74
N THR A 121 18.78 -7.74 13.06
CA THR A 121 17.91 -8.58 13.89
C THR A 121 16.78 -7.82 14.59
N TYR A 122 16.88 -6.49 14.66
CA TYR A 122 15.89 -5.60 15.24
C TYR A 122 15.88 -4.28 14.46
N PHE A 123 14.69 -3.75 14.22
CA PHE A 123 14.54 -2.39 13.71
C PHE A 123 15.00 -1.37 14.75
N SER A 124 15.49 -0.23 14.30
CA SER A 124 15.85 0.91 15.15
C SER A 124 14.63 1.46 15.91
N THR A 125 14.85 2.39 16.84
CA THR A 125 13.78 3.07 17.58
C THR A 125 13.64 4.55 17.18
N ALA A 126 14.38 5.00 16.15
CA ALA A 126 14.38 6.39 15.76
C ALA A 126 13.12 6.82 15.00
N HIS A 127 12.80 8.12 15.11
CA HIS A 127 11.69 8.71 14.38
C HIS A 127 11.95 8.71 12.88
N ARG A 128 10.99 8.22 12.09
CA ARG A 128 11.07 8.10 10.63
C ARG A 128 12.31 7.35 10.11
N ALA A 129 12.83 6.44 10.90
CA ALA A 129 13.99 5.65 10.51
C ALA A 129 13.69 4.67 9.36
N ILE A 130 12.45 4.21 9.26
CA ILE A 130 12.09 3.21 8.26
C ILE A 130 11.51 3.87 7.01
N LYS A 131 12.09 3.52 5.86
CA LYS A 131 11.50 3.81 4.55
C LYS A 131 11.20 2.50 3.85
N ALA A 132 9.92 2.18 3.72
CA ALA A 132 9.46 0.96 3.05
C ALA A 132 8.85 1.30 1.68
N THR A 133 9.35 0.65 0.63
CA THR A 133 8.76 0.68 -0.71
C THR A 133 8.21 -0.71 -1.01
N TYR A 134 6.91 -0.81 -1.28
CA TYR A 134 6.25 -2.10 -1.46
C TYR A 134 5.06 -2.01 -2.40
N THR A 135 4.60 -3.16 -2.88
CA THR A 135 3.38 -3.29 -3.67
C THR A 135 2.31 -3.96 -2.81
N ALA A 136 1.15 -3.34 -2.75
CA ALA A 136 0.02 -3.86 -1.99
C ALA A 136 -1.31 -3.54 -2.68
N GLY A 137 -2.38 -4.20 -2.22
CA GLY A 137 -3.73 -4.03 -2.73
C GLY A 137 -4.23 -5.24 -3.50
N TYR A 138 -5.45 -5.12 -4.01
CA TYR A 138 -6.15 -6.17 -4.72
C TYR A 138 -6.03 -5.98 -6.23
N SER A 139 -5.84 -7.06 -6.97
CA SER A 139 -5.79 -7.09 -8.44
C SER A 139 -7.13 -7.49 -9.04
#